data_3ff9e8a7254221e3adf4a3247b9f9b01
#
_entry.id   3ff9e8a7254221e3adf4a3247b9f9b01
#
_cell.length_a   1.000
_cell.length_b   1.000
_cell.length_c   1.000
_cell.angle_alpha   90.00
_cell.angle_beta   90.00
_cell.angle_gamma   90.00
#
_symmetry.space_group_name_H-M   'P 1'
#
loop_
_entity.id
_entity.type
_entity.pdbx_description
1 polymer ?
#
loop_
_entity_poly.entity_id
_entity_poly.type
_entity_poly.pdbx_seq_one_letter_code
_entity_poly.pdbx_strand_id
1 'polypeptide(L)'
;MTTKDIPVSWKWDLTHYRQCYDWDCGLSCILMILPDEKRRFFAENFSQVCSEEGFGNSTWTIDLCYVLKRFGVRHKYLTSTIGVNVGYSQHCYYDKILHKDSERVTHRFRSAQDQGIVLEERQITSDALIRHLALNGPAILLTNASLLPCDICKSNKLRLCLPWKTSFKGHYIVVCGYILTLRKFFFRNPAMKDHLCMTSFANLHEARTSYGTDDDVILIYSQEEFAKDQEKSS
;
A
#
# COMPACT_ATOMS: atom_id res chain seq x y z
N MET A 1 -13.36 4.13 27.48
CA MET A 1 -12.17 3.96 26.61
C MET A 1 -11.50 5.30 26.48
N THR A 2 -10.35 5.48 27.11
CA THR A 2 -9.57 6.73 27.01
C THR A 2 -9.07 6.86 25.58
N THR A 3 -9.54 7.87 24.86
CA THR A 3 -8.97 8.28 23.58
C THR A 3 -7.53 8.71 23.85
N LYS A 4 -6.55 7.86 23.52
CA LYS A 4 -5.16 8.32 23.49
C LYS A 4 -5.11 9.50 22.53
N ASP A 5 -4.74 10.66 23.03
CA ASP A 5 -4.53 11.84 22.22
C ASP A 5 -3.39 11.54 21.24
N ILE A 6 -3.69 11.60 19.94
CA ILE A 6 -2.68 11.42 18.90
C ILE A 6 -1.84 12.71 18.79
N PRO A 7 -0.53 12.62 18.53
CA PRO A 7 0.31 13.81 18.37
C PRO A 7 -0.13 14.64 17.15
N VAL A 8 0.12 15.96 17.21
CA VAL A 8 -0.20 16.88 16.10
C VAL A 8 0.53 16.52 14.82
N SER A 9 1.70 15.89 14.94
CA SER A 9 2.44 15.32 13.81
C SER A 9 3.16 14.05 14.24
N TRP A 10 3.29 13.12 13.31
CA TRP A 10 4.02 11.87 13.52
C TRP A 10 4.67 11.41 12.23
N LYS A 11 5.80 10.75 12.32
CA LYS A 11 6.48 10.17 11.16
C LYS A 11 7.28 8.93 11.58
N TRP A 12 7.06 7.83 10.89
CA TRP A 12 7.90 6.64 10.93
C TRP A 12 9.14 6.88 10.07
N ASP A 13 10.30 6.56 10.59
CA ASP A 13 11.54 6.62 9.82
C ASP A 13 11.71 5.31 9.04
N LEU A 14 11.62 5.40 7.72
CA LEU A 14 11.69 4.27 6.81
C LEU A 14 12.86 4.47 5.86
N THR A 15 13.69 3.44 5.72
CA THR A 15 14.73 3.41 4.68
C THR A 15 14.05 3.39 3.30
N HIS A 16 14.43 4.29 2.42
CA HIS A 16 13.90 4.30 1.07
C HIS A 16 14.45 3.13 0.23
N TYR A 17 13.57 2.54 -0.57
CA TYR A 17 13.94 1.55 -1.57
C TYR A 17 13.28 1.91 -2.91
N ARG A 18 14.12 2.08 -3.95
CA ARG A 18 13.62 2.45 -5.27
C ARG A 18 13.25 1.20 -6.07
N GLN A 19 12.10 1.23 -6.74
CA GLN A 19 11.70 0.16 -7.64
C GLN A 19 12.69 0.02 -8.82
N CYS A 20 12.90 -1.22 -9.25
CA CYS A 20 13.77 -1.56 -10.36
C CYS A 20 12.98 -1.70 -11.68
N TYR A 21 11.73 -2.15 -11.58
CA TYR A 21 10.86 -2.45 -12.73
C TYR A 21 9.55 -1.65 -12.62
N ASP A 22 8.77 -1.64 -13.71
CA ASP A 22 7.48 -0.92 -13.74
C ASP A 22 6.38 -1.58 -12.90
N TRP A 23 6.57 -2.83 -12.48
CA TRP A 23 5.59 -3.65 -11.77
C TRP A 23 5.93 -3.92 -10.30
N ASP A 24 7.15 -3.66 -9.84
CA ASP A 24 7.63 -4.06 -8.50
C ASP A 24 7.45 -2.97 -7.42
N CYS A 25 6.66 -1.92 -7.70
CA CYS A 25 6.43 -0.84 -6.74
C CYS A 25 5.90 -1.34 -5.39
N GLY A 26 5.00 -2.33 -5.39
CA GLY A 26 4.48 -2.95 -4.16
C GLY A 26 5.56 -3.70 -3.38
N LEU A 27 6.43 -4.46 -4.06
CA LEU A 27 7.55 -5.18 -3.42
C LEU A 27 8.58 -4.19 -2.87
N SER A 28 8.82 -3.10 -3.57
CA SER A 28 9.68 -2.01 -3.08
C SER A 28 9.11 -1.34 -1.83
N CYS A 29 7.78 -1.21 -1.72
CA CYS A 29 7.12 -0.75 -0.50
C CYS A 29 7.36 -1.73 0.67
N ILE A 30 7.30 -3.05 0.42
CA ILE A 30 7.62 -4.06 1.44
C ILE A 30 9.07 -3.92 1.89
N LEU A 31 10.03 -3.77 0.96
CA LEU A 31 11.45 -3.57 1.29
C LEU A 31 11.69 -2.35 2.19
N MET A 32 10.90 -1.28 2.05
CA MET A 32 10.99 -0.11 2.93
C MET A 32 10.52 -0.40 4.37
N ILE A 33 9.63 -1.38 4.56
CA ILE A 33 9.02 -1.74 5.84
C ILE A 33 9.84 -2.80 6.58
N LEU A 34 10.54 -3.67 5.84
CA LEU A 34 11.29 -4.77 6.43
C LEU A 34 12.46 -4.28 7.29
N PRO A 35 12.74 -4.95 8.44
CA PRO A 35 13.98 -4.78 9.16
C PRO A 35 15.20 -5.06 8.27
N ASP A 36 16.34 -4.47 8.59
CA ASP A 36 17.55 -4.49 7.74
C ASP A 36 18.02 -5.89 7.31
N GLU A 37 17.98 -6.86 8.21
CA GLU A 37 18.36 -8.24 7.90
C GLU A 37 17.41 -8.88 6.86
N LYS A 38 16.10 -8.78 7.09
CA LYS A 38 15.07 -9.31 6.19
C LYS A 38 15.06 -8.58 4.85
N ARG A 39 15.31 -7.26 4.87
CA ARG A 39 15.43 -6.42 3.67
C ARG A 39 16.62 -6.86 2.81
N ARG A 40 17.80 -7.07 3.41
CA ARG A 40 18.97 -7.56 2.68
C ARG A 40 18.72 -8.93 2.08
N PHE A 41 18.19 -9.86 2.87
CA PHE A 41 17.83 -11.18 2.36
C PHE A 41 16.89 -11.11 1.17
N PHE A 42 15.81 -10.30 1.26
CA PHE A 42 14.85 -10.16 0.18
C PHE A 42 15.49 -9.52 -1.07
N ALA A 43 16.30 -8.47 -0.90
CA ALA A 43 16.96 -7.80 -2.01
C ALA A 43 17.96 -8.72 -2.74
N GLU A 44 18.75 -9.49 -1.99
CA GLU A 44 19.72 -10.45 -2.55
C GLU A 44 19.05 -11.65 -3.25
N ASN A 45 17.86 -12.06 -2.78
CA ASN A 45 17.12 -13.20 -3.32
C ASN A 45 15.85 -12.78 -4.08
N PHE A 46 15.81 -11.55 -4.58
CA PHE A 46 14.59 -10.95 -5.17
C PHE A 46 13.95 -11.84 -6.25
N SER A 47 14.74 -12.30 -7.23
CA SER A 47 14.25 -13.14 -8.33
C SER A 47 13.72 -14.49 -7.85
N GLN A 48 14.37 -15.10 -6.85
CA GLN A 48 13.93 -16.35 -6.27
C GLN A 48 12.61 -16.17 -5.51
N VAL A 49 12.50 -15.15 -4.66
CA VAL A 49 11.27 -14.84 -3.93
C VAL A 49 10.12 -14.57 -4.90
N CYS A 50 10.34 -13.78 -5.95
CA CYS A 50 9.32 -13.53 -6.97
C CYS A 50 8.88 -14.80 -7.68
N SER A 51 9.81 -15.71 -8.02
CA SER A 51 9.51 -16.98 -8.66
C SER A 51 8.71 -17.91 -7.75
N GLU A 52 9.10 -18.04 -6.48
CA GLU A 52 8.42 -18.86 -5.48
C GLU A 52 7.02 -18.35 -5.17
N GLU A 53 6.82 -17.04 -5.19
CA GLU A 53 5.49 -16.40 -5.02
C GLU A 53 4.65 -16.42 -6.31
N GLY A 54 5.20 -16.89 -7.41
CA GLY A 54 4.49 -16.97 -8.71
C GLY A 54 4.23 -15.60 -9.34
N PHE A 55 5.04 -14.59 -9.03
CA PHE A 55 4.95 -13.28 -9.66
C PHE A 55 5.50 -13.35 -11.10
N GLY A 56 4.69 -12.83 -12.04
CA GLY A 56 5.17 -12.50 -13.37
C GLY A 56 5.68 -11.05 -13.39
N ASN A 57 5.04 -10.23 -14.23
CA ASN A 57 5.32 -8.78 -14.28
C ASN A 57 4.19 -7.96 -13.66
N SER A 58 3.54 -8.50 -12.61
CA SER A 58 2.44 -7.84 -11.90
C SER A 58 2.34 -8.37 -10.47
N THR A 59 1.94 -7.48 -9.55
CA THR A 59 1.63 -7.81 -8.16
C THR A 59 0.31 -7.19 -7.77
N TRP A 60 -0.52 -7.97 -7.07
CA TRP A 60 -1.79 -7.52 -6.51
C TRP A 60 -1.64 -7.26 -5.03
N THR A 61 -2.53 -6.50 -4.42
CA THR A 61 -2.45 -6.18 -2.99
C THR A 61 -2.48 -7.44 -2.12
N ILE A 62 -3.27 -8.44 -2.50
CA ILE A 62 -3.26 -9.74 -1.81
C ILE A 62 -1.91 -10.45 -1.92
N ASP A 63 -1.21 -10.34 -3.05
CA ASP A 63 0.13 -10.90 -3.22
C ASP A 63 1.12 -10.30 -2.22
N LEU A 64 1.04 -8.98 -1.99
CA LEU A 64 1.88 -8.27 -1.02
C LEU A 64 1.63 -8.78 0.41
N CYS A 65 0.39 -9.14 0.75
CA CYS A 65 0.06 -9.72 2.05
C CYS A 65 0.74 -11.07 2.28
N TYR A 66 0.83 -11.91 1.25
CA TYR A 66 1.55 -13.19 1.34
C TYR A 66 3.06 -12.99 1.53
N VAL A 67 3.67 -12.02 0.83
CA VAL A 67 5.07 -11.66 1.05
C VAL A 67 5.30 -11.11 2.45
N LEU A 68 4.46 -10.21 2.93
CA LEU A 68 4.54 -9.67 4.30
C LEU A 68 4.45 -10.79 5.35
N LYS A 69 3.52 -11.75 5.17
CA LYS A 69 3.41 -12.93 6.02
C LYS A 69 4.69 -13.77 5.98
N ARG A 70 5.23 -14.07 4.79
CA ARG A 70 6.48 -14.81 4.60
C ARG A 70 7.61 -14.22 5.43
N PHE A 71 7.70 -12.89 5.48
CA PHE A 71 8.70 -12.18 6.29
C PHE A 71 8.28 -11.93 7.74
N GLY A 72 7.14 -12.47 8.18
CA GLY A 72 6.67 -12.35 9.56
C GLY A 72 6.27 -10.93 9.94
N VAL A 73 5.84 -10.11 8.98
CA VAL A 73 5.31 -8.77 9.22
C VAL A 73 3.82 -8.86 9.52
N ARG A 74 3.41 -8.37 10.69
CA ARG A 74 2.01 -8.31 11.08
C ARG A 74 1.29 -7.20 10.32
N HIS A 75 0.19 -7.55 9.68
CA HIS A 75 -0.55 -6.63 8.84
C HIS A 75 -2.04 -6.99 8.78
N LYS A 76 -2.82 -6.02 8.34
CA LYS A 76 -4.24 -6.17 8.03
C LYS A 76 -4.50 -5.55 6.67
N TYR A 77 -5.19 -6.29 5.80
CA TYR A 77 -5.59 -5.81 4.49
C TYR A 77 -7.04 -5.35 4.52
N LEU A 78 -7.27 -4.10 4.13
CA LEU A 78 -8.59 -3.50 3.92
C LEU A 78 -8.80 -3.26 2.44
N THR A 79 -9.98 -3.62 1.93
CA THR A 79 -10.37 -3.43 0.52
C THR A 79 -11.86 -3.14 0.43
N SER A 80 -12.31 -2.51 -0.62
CA SER A 80 -13.75 -2.35 -0.92
C SER A 80 -14.34 -3.57 -1.64
N THR A 81 -13.50 -4.51 -2.11
CA THR A 81 -13.93 -5.67 -2.89
C THR A 81 -13.03 -6.87 -2.60
N ILE A 82 -13.59 -7.92 -1.99
CA ILE A 82 -12.86 -9.18 -1.80
C ILE A 82 -12.90 -9.99 -3.10
N GLY A 83 -11.72 -10.26 -3.66
CA GLY A 83 -11.58 -11.03 -4.89
C GLY A 83 -11.18 -10.18 -6.09
N VAL A 84 -11.32 -10.75 -7.28
CA VAL A 84 -11.05 -10.05 -8.55
C VAL A 84 -12.29 -9.26 -8.94
N ASN A 85 -12.18 -7.94 -8.98
CA ASN A 85 -13.29 -7.08 -9.39
C ASN A 85 -13.52 -7.17 -10.89
N VAL A 86 -14.54 -7.92 -11.29
CA VAL A 86 -14.92 -8.12 -12.71
C VAL A 86 -15.35 -6.84 -13.42
N GLY A 87 -15.72 -5.79 -12.67
CA GLY A 87 -16.04 -4.47 -13.23
C GLY A 87 -14.87 -3.79 -13.96
N TYR A 88 -13.64 -4.25 -13.73
CA TYR A 88 -12.44 -3.73 -14.39
C TYR A 88 -12.11 -4.39 -15.73
N SER A 89 -12.82 -5.45 -16.12
CA SER A 89 -12.62 -6.16 -17.40
C SER A 89 -12.83 -5.29 -18.65
N GLN A 90 -13.52 -4.15 -18.51
CA GLN A 90 -13.71 -3.19 -19.61
C GLN A 90 -12.51 -2.25 -19.82
N HIS A 91 -11.48 -2.30 -18.98
CA HIS A 91 -10.27 -1.50 -19.13
C HIS A 91 -9.13 -2.32 -19.74
N CYS A 92 -8.62 -1.86 -20.87
CA CYS A 92 -7.49 -2.45 -21.61
C CYS A 92 -6.23 -2.73 -20.74
N TYR A 93 -6.04 -2.01 -19.65
CA TYR A 93 -4.95 -2.24 -18.69
C TYR A 93 -5.15 -3.52 -17.88
N TYR A 94 -6.37 -3.78 -17.40
CA TYR A 94 -6.67 -4.96 -16.58
C TYR A 94 -6.91 -6.23 -17.37
N ASP A 95 -7.37 -6.13 -18.62
CA ASP A 95 -7.76 -7.29 -19.44
C ASP A 95 -6.60 -8.28 -19.62
N LYS A 96 -5.41 -7.77 -19.94
CA LYS A 96 -4.18 -8.59 -20.10
C LYS A 96 -3.65 -9.18 -18.80
N ILE A 97 -3.84 -8.46 -17.67
CA ILE A 97 -3.35 -8.86 -16.35
C ILE A 97 -4.32 -9.85 -15.72
N LEU A 98 -5.63 -9.62 -15.86
CA LEU A 98 -6.68 -10.50 -15.34
C LEU A 98 -6.55 -11.92 -15.85
N HIS A 99 -6.36 -12.13 -17.15
CA HIS A 99 -6.24 -13.47 -17.72
C HIS A 99 -5.04 -14.27 -17.19
N LYS A 100 -3.95 -13.59 -16.87
CA LYS A 100 -2.71 -14.24 -16.43
C LYS A 100 -2.68 -14.52 -14.93
N ASP A 101 -3.24 -13.61 -14.13
CA ASP A 101 -3.09 -13.61 -12.66
C ASP A 101 -4.35 -14.08 -11.93
N SER A 102 -5.51 -14.19 -12.62
CA SER A 102 -6.82 -14.41 -11.97
C SER A 102 -6.87 -15.68 -11.13
N GLU A 103 -6.26 -16.77 -11.60
CA GLU A 103 -6.22 -18.04 -10.87
C GLU A 103 -5.42 -17.90 -9.58
N ARG A 104 -4.19 -17.37 -9.65
CA ARG A 104 -3.33 -17.12 -8.50
C ARG A 104 -4.01 -16.20 -7.48
N VAL A 105 -4.54 -15.06 -7.94
CA VAL A 105 -5.18 -14.07 -7.09
C VAL A 105 -6.45 -14.62 -6.44
N THR A 106 -7.31 -15.31 -7.21
CA THR A 106 -8.51 -15.95 -6.67
C THR A 106 -8.17 -17.01 -5.62
N HIS A 107 -7.16 -17.85 -5.89
CA HIS A 107 -6.68 -18.82 -4.91
C HIS A 107 -6.20 -18.15 -3.63
N ARG A 108 -5.42 -17.07 -3.72
CA ARG A 108 -4.92 -16.32 -2.56
C ARG A 108 -6.02 -15.70 -1.73
N PHE A 109 -7.03 -15.11 -2.36
CA PHE A 109 -8.19 -14.59 -1.60
C PHE A 109 -8.93 -15.70 -0.86
N ARG A 110 -9.14 -16.85 -1.48
CA ARG A 110 -9.84 -17.99 -0.85
C ARG A 110 -9.08 -18.58 0.33
N SER A 111 -7.75 -18.67 0.22
CA SER A 111 -6.91 -19.27 1.25
C SER A 111 -6.36 -18.25 2.27
N ALA A 112 -6.64 -16.96 2.13
CA ALA A 112 -6.08 -15.89 2.99
C ALA A 112 -6.34 -16.15 4.48
N GLN A 113 -7.58 -16.48 4.85
CA GLN A 113 -7.95 -16.74 6.23
C GLN A 113 -7.24 -17.97 6.81
N ASP A 114 -7.19 -19.08 6.07
CA ASP A 114 -6.50 -20.31 6.47
C ASP A 114 -4.98 -20.06 6.62
N GLN A 115 -4.47 -19.12 5.84
CA GLN A 115 -3.09 -18.66 5.94
C GLN A 115 -2.86 -17.62 7.04
N GLY A 116 -3.88 -17.25 7.83
CA GLY A 116 -3.78 -16.28 8.91
C GLY A 116 -3.56 -14.83 8.43
N ILE A 117 -3.94 -14.51 7.19
CA ILE A 117 -3.96 -13.15 6.67
C ILE A 117 -5.30 -12.52 7.05
N VAL A 118 -5.24 -11.42 7.81
CA VAL A 118 -6.45 -10.68 8.21
C VAL A 118 -6.89 -9.80 7.05
N LEU A 119 -8.04 -10.13 6.48
CA LEU A 119 -8.66 -9.44 5.35
C LEU A 119 -10.04 -8.94 5.74
N GLU A 120 -10.32 -7.66 5.52
CA GLU A 120 -11.63 -7.04 5.80
C GLU A 120 -12.15 -6.28 4.58
N GLU A 121 -13.40 -6.53 4.20
CA GLU A 121 -14.11 -5.71 3.22
C GLU A 121 -14.62 -4.45 3.90
N ARG A 122 -13.77 -3.43 3.91
CA ARG A 122 -14.04 -2.15 4.57
C ARG A 122 -13.17 -1.03 4.03
N GLN A 123 -13.78 0.11 3.83
CA GLN A 123 -13.05 1.35 3.55
C GLN A 123 -12.48 1.96 4.84
N ILE A 124 -11.32 2.62 4.74
CA ILE A 124 -10.71 3.35 5.84
C ILE A 124 -10.92 4.86 5.68
N THR A 125 -11.30 5.55 6.75
CA THR A 125 -11.34 7.01 6.76
C THR A 125 -9.95 7.62 6.94
N SER A 126 -9.74 8.87 6.54
CA SER A 126 -8.48 9.58 6.80
C SER A 126 -8.15 9.65 8.29
N ASP A 127 -9.14 9.83 9.16
CA ASP A 127 -8.94 9.88 10.61
C ASP A 127 -8.52 8.52 11.17
N ALA A 128 -9.09 7.42 10.68
CA ALA A 128 -8.68 6.08 11.06
C ALA A 128 -7.25 5.76 10.57
N LEU A 129 -6.88 6.20 9.37
CA LEU A 129 -5.51 6.07 8.86
C LEU A 129 -4.52 6.91 9.70
N ILE A 130 -4.85 8.15 10.04
CA ILE A 130 -4.05 9.00 10.92
C ILE A 130 -3.83 8.32 12.28
N ARG A 131 -4.90 7.79 12.87
CA ARG A 131 -4.83 7.07 14.14
C ARG A 131 -3.96 5.81 14.06
N HIS A 132 -4.06 5.07 12.96
CA HIS A 132 -3.19 3.92 12.71
C HIS A 132 -1.70 4.34 12.62
N LEU A 133 -1.40 5.38 11.84
CA LEU A 133 -0.03 5.91 11.71
C LEU A 133 0.55 6.40 13.04
N ALA A 134 -0.28 6.98 13.90
CA ALA A 134 0.15 7.46 15.20
C ALA A 134 0.47 6.33 16.20
N LEU A 135 -0.28 5.24 16.15
CA LEU A 135 -0.31 4.24 17.22
C LEU A 135 0.30 2.89 16.83
N ASN A 136 0.24 2.50 15.55
CA ASN A 136 0.52 1.13 15.16
C ASN A 136 1.70 0.98 14.19
N GLY A 137 1.73 1.75 13.11
CA GLY A 137 2.75 1.59 12.07
C GLY A 137 2.43 2.33 10.77
N PRO A 138 3.27 2.19 9.75
CA PRO A 138 3.01 2.72 8.42
C PRO A 138 1.90 1.93 7.70
N ALA A 139 1.51 2.40 6.51
CA ALA A 139 0.54 1.72 5.67
C ALA A 139 0.99 1.69 4.20
N ILE A 140 0.78 0.56 3.51
CA ILE A 140 0.96 0.47 2.05
C ILE A 140 -0.41 0.73 1.42
N LEU A 141 -0.48 1.64 0.44
CA LEU A 141 -1.70 2.01 -0.26
C LEU A 141 -1.53 1.81 -1.77
N LEU A 142 -2.53 1.20 -2.39
CA LEU A 142 -2.70 1.27 -3.84
C LEU A 142 -3.35 2.62 -4.20
N THR A 143 -2.75 3.34 -5.13
CA THR A 143 -3.21 4.65 -5.57
C THR A 143 -3.24 4.75 -7.09
N ASN A 144 -4.04 5.66 -7.59
CA ASN A 144 -3.89 6.12 -8.96
C ASN A 144 -2.78 7.20 -9.01
N ALA A 145 -1.60 6.82 -9.49
CA ALA A 145 -0.46 7.74 -9.61
C ALA A 145 -0.79 9.02 -10.40
N SER A 146 -1.80 8.94 -11.27
CA SER A 146 -2.26 10.08 -12.05
C SER A 146 -2.95 11.15 -11.22
N LEU A 147 -3.49 10.79 -10.06
CA LEU A 147 -4.23 11.66 -9.14
C LEU A 147 -3.44 11.98 -7.85
N LEU A 148 -2.20 11.47 -7.72
CA LEU A 148 -1.39 11.67 -6.53
C LEU A 148 -0.33 12.77 -6.75
N PRO A 149 -0.62 14.05 -6.48
CA PRO A 149 0.38 15.11 -6.54
C PRO A 149 1.33 15.03 -5.34
N CYS A 150 2.56 15.50 -5.53
CA CYS A 150 3.51 15.69 -4.44
C CYS A 150 3.89 17.16 -4.33
N ASP A 151 3.75 17.74 -3.14
CA ASP A 151 4.04 19.16 -2.91
C ASP A 151 5.55 19.48 -3.04
N ILE A 152 6.41 18.47 -2.84
CA ILE A 152 7.86 18.60 -2.86
C ILE A 152 8.42 18.29 -4.26
N CYS A 153 7.86 17.30 -4.96
CA CYS A 153 8.28 16.91 -6.30
C CYS A 153 7.78 17.91 -7.33
N LYS A 154 8.64 18.76 -7.85
CA LYS A 154 8.30 19.83 -8.81
C LYS A 154 7.78 19.32 -10.18
N SER A 155 7.86 18.02 -10.48
CA SER A 155 7.57 17.43 -11.79
C SER A 155 6.11 17.43 -12.23
N ASN A 156 5.16 17.76 -11.35
CA ASN A 156 3.72 17.71 -11.67
C ASN A 156 3.10 19.05 -12.09
N LYS A 157 3.88 20.13 -12.29
CA LYS A 157 3.31 21.43 -12.71
C LYS A 157 2.72 21.44 -14.13
N LEU A 158 3.02 20.48 -14.99
CA LEU A 158 2.52 20.40 -16.37
C LEU A 158 1.11 19.75 -16.49
N ARG A 159 0.55 19.21 -15.39
CA ARG A 159 -0.74 18.49 -15.43
C ARG A 159 -1.98 19.39 -15.48
N LEU A 160 -1.85 20.68 -15.17
CA LEU A 160 -2.99 21.62 -15.08
C LEU A 160 -3.54 22.10 -16.41
N CYS A 161 -2.91 21.78 -17.54
CA CYS A 161 -3.25 22.39 -18.83
C CYS A 161 -3.82 21.44 -19.90
N LEU A 162 -4.00 20.15 -19.63
CA LEU A 162 -4.54 19.21 -20.63
C LEU A 162 -5.81 18.52 -20.15
N PRO A 163 -6.95 18.68 -20.85
CA PRO A 163 -8.24 18.08 -20.47
C PRO A 163 -8.37 16.60 -20.86
N TRP A 164 -7.29 15.88 -21.05
CA TRP A 164 -7.31 14.46 -21.39
C TRP A 164 -7.54 13.64 -20.13
N LYS A 165 -8.55 12.79 -20.14
CA LYS A 165 -8.75 11.76 -19.10
C LYS A 165 -7.46 11.01 -18.92
N THR A 166 -6.73 11.25 -17.82
CA THR A 166 -5.55 10.47 -17.48
C THR A 166 -5.98 9.03 -17.23
N SER A 167 -5.46 8.09 -18.00
CA SER A 167 -5.75 6.67 -17.79
C SER A 167 -5.31 6.26 -16.38
N PHE A 168 -6.02 5.33 -15.77
CA PHE A 168 -5.65 4.73 -14.50
C PHE A 168 -4.21 4.20 -14.55
N LYS A 169 -3.43 4.53 -13.54
CA LYS A 169 -2.09 4.00 -13.34
C LYS A 169 -1.95 3.55 -11.88
N GLY A 170 -2.15 2.24 -11.66
CA GLY A 170 -1.99 1.64 -10.33
C GLY A 170 -0.56 1.79 -9.83
N HIS A 171 -0.39 2.26 -8.59
CA HIS A 171 0.92 2.48 -8.00
C HIS A 171 0.86 2.38 -6.49
N TYR A 172 1.75 1.57 -5.91
CA TYR A 172 1.88 1.44 -4.47
C TYR A 172 2.82 2.48 -3.89
N ILE A 173 2.43 3.01 -2.73
CA ILE A 173 3.23 3.91 -1.91
C ILE A 173 3.19 3.48 -0.45
N VAL A 174 4.16 3.93 0.36
CA VAL A 174 4.12 3.76 1.82
C VAL A 174 3.78 5.09 2.46
N VAL A 175 2.58 5.20 3.06
CA VAL A 175 2.25 6.35 3.92
C VAL A 175 2.88 6.11 5.28
N CYS A 176 3.75 7.03 5.70
CA CYS A 176 4.58 6.88 6.88
C CYS A 176 4.39 7.96 7.93
N GLY A 177 3.48 8.90 7.73
CA GLY A 177 3.24 9.95 8.73
C GLY A 177 2.24 11.01 8.30
N TYR A 178 2.04 11.99 9.16
CA TYR A 178 1.08 13.08 8.95
C TYR A 178 1.45 14.34 9.71
N ILE A 179 0.87 15.47 9.30
CA ILE A 179 0.82 16.75 10.02
C ILE A 179 -0.63 17.25 10.03
N LEU A 180 -1.27 17.29 11.21
CA LEU A 180 -2.68 17.69 11.34
C LEU A 180 -2.89 19.18 10.98
N THR A 181 -2.02 20.06 11.45
CA THR A 181 -2.14 21.51 11.21
C THR A 181 -2.10 21.89 9.74
N LEU A 182 -1.34 21.14 8.93
CA LEU A 182 -1.22 21.35 7.49
C LEU A 182 -2.18 20.45 6.70
N ARG A 183 -2.88 19.52 7.35
CA ARG A 183 -3.72 18.48 6.72
C ARG A 183 -2.98 17.73 5.62
N LYS A 184 -1.75 17.25 5.93
CA LYS A 184 -0.85 16.57 5.00
C LYS A 184 -0.45 15.20 5.52
N PHE A 185 -0.28 14.25 4.56
CA PHE A 185 0.39 12.98 4.79
C PHE A 185 1.82 13.01 4.27
N PHE A 186 2.71 12.31 4.95
CA PHE A 186 4.03 11.96 4.46
C PHE A 186 3.99 10.57 3.85
N PHE A 187 4.68 10.40 2.72
CA PHE A 187 4.79 9.10 2.08
C PHE A 187 6.14 8.89 1.39
N ARG A 188 6.54 7.63 1.25
CA ARG A 188 7.66 7.18 0.43
C ARG A 188 7.11 6.67 -0.90
N ASN A 189 7.71 7.13 -1.99
CA ASN A 189 7.31 6.76 -3.35
C ASN A 189 8.44 5.95 -4.01
N PRO A 190 8.26 4.64 -4.28
CA PRO A 190 9.31 3.80 -4.84
C PRO A 190 9.73 4.20 -6.26
N ALA A 191 8.89 4.92 -7.01
CA ALA A 191 9.26 5.42 -8.34
C ALA A 191 10.19 6.65 -8.31
N MET A 192 10.40 7.23 -7.14
CA MET A 192 11.18 8.46 -6.99
C MET A 192 12.58 8.18 -6.39
N LYS A 193 13.45 9.19 -6.41
CA LYS A 193 14.71 9.18 -5.65
C LYS A 193 14.41 9.21 -4.15
N ASP A 194 15.40 8.89 -3.31
CA ASP A 194 15.26 8.93 -1.86
C ASP A 194 14.97 10.35 -1.37
N HIS A 195 13.70 10.62 -1.14
CA HIS A 195 13.20 11.77 -0.42
C HIS A 195 11.81 11.50 0.15
N LEU A 196 11.43 12.25 1.16
CA LEU A 196 10.11 12.19 1.75
C LEU A 196 9.14 13.03 0.91
N CYS A 197 8.11 12.37 0.38
CA CYS A 197 7.02 13.03 -0.35
C CYS A 197 5.94 13.52 0.62
N MET A 198 5.17 14.53 0.19
CA MET A 198 4.05 15.07 0.94
C MET A 198 2.86 15.38 0.03
N THR A 199 1.65 15.10 0.51
CA THR A 199 0.41 15.39 -0.19
C THR A 199 -0.72 15.75 0.79
N SER A 200 -1.78 16.43 0.32
CA SER A 200 -2.92 16.75 1.18
C SER A 200 -3.77 15.50 1.51
N PHE A 201 -4.52 15.56 2.62
CA PHE A 201 -5.48 14.50 2.98
C PHE A 201 -6.48 14.26 1.85
N ALA A 202 -6.98 15.34 1.23
CA ALA A 202 -7.94 15.25 0.13
C ALA A 202 -7.34 14.59 -1.12
N ASN A 203 -6.13 14.97 -1.53
CA ASN A 203 -5.48 14.38 -2.71
C ASN A 203 -5.15 12.89 -2.51
N LEU A 204 -4.71 12.50 -1.30
CA LEU A 204 -4.48 11.09 -1.01
C LEU A 204 -5.79 10.31 -1.02
N HIS A 205 -6.86 10.88 -0.46
CA HIS A 205 -8.19 10.26 -0.48
C HIS A 205 -8.66 10.03 -1.92
N GLU A 206 -8.62 11.07 -2.78
CA GLU A 206 -8.99 10.96 -4.19
C GLU A 206 -8.15 9.91 -4.93
N ALA A 207 -6.83 9.92 -4.74
CA ALA A 207 -5.93 8.99 -5.42
C ALA A 207 -6.15 7.53 -5.02
N ARG A 208 -6.47 7.23 -3.74
CA ARG A 208 -6.64 5.86 -3.24
C ARG A 208 -8.06 5.30 -3.43
N THR A 209 -9.09 6.18 -3.55
CA THR A 209 -10.49 5.77 -3.76
C THR A 209 -10.94 5.85 -5.21
N SER A 210 -10.01 6.20 -6.12
CA SER A 210 -10.31 6.29 -7.55
C SER A 210 -10.60 4.91 -8.14
N TYR A 211 -11.38 4.90 -9.21
CA TYR A 211 -11.67 3.66 -9.95
C TYR A 211 -10.37 2.89 -10.29
N GLY A 212 -10.35 1.60 -10.00
CA GLY A 212 -9.22 0.70 -10.25
C GLY A 212 -8.32 0.45 -9.03
N THR A 213 -8.56 1.10 -7.87
CA THR A 213 -7.74 0.89 -6.66
C THR A 213 -8.40 -0.02 -5.63
N ASP A 214 -9.71 -0.29 -5.74
CA ASP A 214 -10.51 -0.99 -4.73
C ASP A 214 -10.32 -0.44 -3.29
N ASP A 215 -9.82 0.81 -3.16
CA ASP A 215 -9.44 1.41 -1.88
C ASP A 215 -8.49 0.52 -1.05
N ASP A 216 -7.59 -0.16 -1.73
CA ASP A 216 -6.69 -1.15 -1.15
C ASP A 216 -5.66 -0.52 -0.20
N VAL A 217 -5.69 -0.97 1.05
CA VAL A 217 -4.80 -0.51 2.12
C VAL A 217 -4.29 -1.69 2.92
N ILE A 218 -2.97 -1.81 3.07
CA ILE A 218 -2.34 -2.73 4.01
C ILE A 218 -1.83 -1.93 5.21
N LEU A 219 -2.46 -2.14 6.35
CA LEU A 219 -2.05 -1.57 7.64
C LEU A 219 -0.94 -2.44 8.24
N ILE A 220 0.22 -1.85 8.54
CA ILE A 220 1.36 -2.54 9.14
C ILE A 220 1.37 -2.28 10.64
N TYR A 221 1.62 -3.31 11.44
CA TYR A 221 1.69 -3.21 12.89
C TYR A 221 3.12 -3.45 13.38
N SER A 222 3.63 -2.55 14.22
CA SER A 222 4.89 -2.76 14.95
C SER A 222 4.76 -3.95 15.90
N GLN A 223 5.86 -4.64 16.19
CA GLN A 223 5.82 -5.88 16.98
C GLN A 223 5.29 -5.70 18.40
N GLU A 224 5.42 -4.49 18.99
CA GLU A 224 5.09 -4.24 20.40
C GLU A 224 3.57 -4.06 20.68
N GLU A 225 2.75 -3.75 19.69
CA GLU A 225 1.36 -3.35 19.94
C GLU A 225 0.29 -4.39 19.54
N PHE A 226 0.64 -5.40 18.77
CA PHE A 226 -0.34 -6.40 18.33
C PHE A 226 -0.86 -7.32 19.46
N ALA A 227 -0.08 -7.51 20.51
CA ALA A 227 -0.49 -8.28 21.69
C ALA A 227 -1.67 -7.64 22.44
N LYS A 228 -1.76 -6.30 22.41
CA LYS A 228 -2.79 -5.53 23.13
C LYS A 228 -4.16 -5.53 22.44
N ASP A 229 -4.22 -5.77 21.13
CA ASP A 229 -5.49 -5.78 20.39
C ASP A 229 -6.15 -7.16 20.39
N GLN A 230 -5.40 -8.24 20.56
CA GLN A 230 -5.95 -9.58 20.69
C GLN A 230 -6.58 -9.83 22.07
N GLU A 231 -6.03 -9.23 23.15
CA GLU A 231 -6.61 -9.29 24.49
C GLU A 231 -7.94 -8.52 24.63
N LYS A 232 -8.26 -7.60 23.70
CA LYS A 232 -9.52 -6.83 23.70
C LYS A 232 -10.64 -7.47 22.87
N SER A 233 -10.33 -8.52 22.11
CA SER A 233 -11.29 -9.23 21.23
C SER A 233 -11.64 -10.63 21.73
N SER A 234 -11.07 -11.03 22.89
CA SER A 234 -11.41 -12.23 23.64
C SER A 234 -12.29 -11.87 24.83
#